data_9c11ee4c76edfbcdfa7e39b6a55e43e2
#
_entry.id   9c11ee4c76edfbcdfa7e39b6a55e43e2
#
_cell.length_a   1.000
_cell.length_b   1.000
_cell.length_c   1.000
_cell.angle_alpha   90.00
_cell.angle_beta   90.00
_cell.angle_gamma   90.00
#
_symmetry.space_group_name_H-M   'P 1'
#
loop_
_entity.id
_entity.type
_entity.pdbx_description
1 polymer ?
#
loop_
_entity_poly.entity_id
_entity_poly.type
_entity_poly.pdbx_seq_one_letter_code
_entity_poly.pdbx_strand_id
1 'polypeptide(L)'
;MNKTSFLVLLFISILPAHLFSQQNKLIGKTAFNSQYPQFFHFRGEMKRDVHTDYDTWEKKYVTSSGLLRKYICEELKIDTILYSWLNRFAETYPEKLLLLHFNGEARQVNDYPEINKKYFPGHWVYETGSLLSEDCTSSQTHIQVKAIDYFREKAYVYRNTSPRRWIPHYVLLVELDEQGNKLWYNSEIAHIKSIDSSTSTLILKRGKTNTQSRSFKAGKTYVAPIAGGIWGNDVMFYYNLSSACPKDKNGRTAANVLLNEIHHWFNPDNGILKKLDGIAFDVNYFDVSKHESWDTNNDGQADGGWINGQNIWQAGDLQFLKNLRKRMGQNFIITCDGQHPINQQAVGVLNGIESEGLVQHNDGWRGFSRTVNTHLYWDKFNPLSPQFRYVVLKLMDGNDQHHAERLRRFGVATASCLGAYTTVPDSYSFLPSWIQPCSFGRIQGELIRYAKSSPNLLSGTPAELLHKGILKGENCCMSIQGNSIII
;
A
#
# COMPACT_ATOMS: atom_id res chain seq x y z
N MET A 1 21.81 -47.23 -52.86
CA MET A 1 20.48 -46.74 -52.44
C MET A 1 20.50 -46.66 -50.93
N ASN A 2 20.81 -45.49 -50.37
CA ASN A 2 20.88 -45.26 -48.92
C ASN A 2 19.54 -44.68 -48.46
N LYS A 3 18.85 -45.40 -47.55
CA LYS A 3 17.66 -44.92 -46.87
C LYS A 3 18.09 -44.21 -45.58
N THR A 4 18.00 -42.89 -45.56
CA THR A 4 18.20 -42.07 -44.37
C THR A 4 16.83 -41.96 -43.66
N SER A 5 16.72 -42.59 -42.50
CA SER A 5 15.53 -42.47 -41.65
C SER A 5 15.62 -41.16 -40.86
N PHE A 6 14.62 -40.25 -41.05
CA PHE A 6 14.48 -39.04 -40.26
C PHE A 6 13.71 -39.37 -38.96
N LEU A 7 14.39 -39.28 -37.84
CA LEU A 7 13.77 -39.42 -36.52
C LEU A 7 13.26 -38.03 -36.10
N VAL A 8 11.95 -37.83 -36.14
CA VAL A 8 11.29 -36.60 -35.59
C VAL A 8 11.12 -36.79 -34.10
N LEU A 9 11.94 -36.16 -33.31
CA LEU A 9 11.79 -36.07 -31.86
C LEU A 9 10.70 -35.04 -31.52
N LEU A 10 9.54 -35.55 -31.12
CA LEU A 10 8.44 -34.74 -30.60
C LEU A 10 8.79 -34.32 -29.17
N PHE A 11 9.27 -33.10 -28.95
CA PHE A 11 9.36 -32.50 -27.62
C PHE A 11 7.97 -32.10 -27.16
N ILE A 12 7.29 -32.95 -26.43
CA ILE A 12 6.12 -32.56 -25.63
C ILE A 12 6.68 -31.85 -24.40
N SER A 13 6.63 -30.52 -24.42
CA SER A 13 6.90 -29.70 -23.24
C SER A 13 5.77 -29.96 -22.24
N ILE A 14 6.03 -30.74 -21.22
CA ILE A 14 5.17 -30.87 -20.04
C ILE A 14 5.27 -29.53 -19.30
N LEU A 15 4.39 -28.58 -19.64
CA LEU A 15 4.14 -27.41 -18.80
C LEU A 15 3.55 -27.92 -17.48
N PRO A 16 4.08 -27.50 -16.32
CA PRO A 16 3.60 -28.02 -15.06
C PRO A 16 2.11 -27.69 -14.88
N ALA A 17 1.32 -28.70 -14.61
CA ALA A 17 -0.15 -28.61 -14.42
C ALA A 17 -0.56 -27.59 -13.34
N HIS A 18 0.35 -27.17 -12.47
CA HIS A 18 0.14 -26.08 -11.49
C HIS A 18 -0.15 -24.71 -12.09
N LEU A 19 0.33 -24.40 -13.30
CA LEU A 19 0.02 -23.12 -13.97
C LEU A 19 -1.43 -23.03 -14.44
N PHE A 20 -2.03 -24.16 -14.83
CA PHE A 20 -3.43 -24.18 -15.31
C PHE A 20 -4.46 -24.13 -14.19
N SER A 21 -4.16 -24.67 -12.99
CA SER A 21 -5.12 -24.67 -11.87
C SER A 21 -5.30 -23.28 -11.23
N GLN A 22 -4.28 -22.42 -11.25
CA GLN A 22 -4.36 -21.08 -10.70
C GLN A 22 -5.09 -20.08 -11.62
N GLN A 23 -5.00 -20.26 -12.94
CA GLN A 23 -5.66 -19.37 -13.91
C GLN A 23 -7.19 -19.42 -13.77
N ASN A 24 -7.75 -20.58 -13.43
CA ASN A 24 -9.18 -20.76 -13.20
C ASN A 24 -9.70 -20.14 -11.90
N LYS A 25 -8.85 -19.93 -10.89
CA LYS A 25 -9.27 -19.45 -9.57
C LYS A 25 -9.79 -18.00 -9.60
N LEU A 26 -9.14 -17.10 -10.33
CA LEU A 26 -9.56 -15.69 -10.41
C LEU A 26 -10.75 -15.48 -11.36
N ILE A 27 -10.82 -16.26 -12.44
CA ILE A 27 -11.92 -16.16 -13.43
C ILE A 27 -13.28 -16.49 -12.81
N GLY A 28 -13.31 -17.38 -11.81
CA GLY A 28 -14.54 -17.73 -11.06
C GLY A 28 -14.99 -16.69 -10.04
N LYS A 29 -14.18 -15.66 -9.77
CA LYS A 29 -14.52 -14.66 -8.77
C LYS A 29 -15.62 -13.72 -9.27
N THR A 30 -16.67 -13.53 -8.45
CA THR A 30 -17.79 -12.61 -8.78
C THR A 30 -17.34 -11.20 -9.04
N ALA A 31 -16.26 -10.75 -8.37
CA ALA A 31 -15.65 -9.46 -8.60
C ALA A 31 -15.33 -9.20 -10.07
N PHE A 32 -14.93 -10.22 -10.83
CA PHE A 32 -14.50 -10.07 -12.23
C PHE A 32 -15.57 -10.46 -13.26
N ASN A 33 -16.61 -11.19 -12.83
CA ASN A 33 -17.64 -11.72 -13.71
C ASN A 33 -19.01 -11.09 -13.51
N SER A 34 -19.17 -10.30 -12.48
CA SER A 34 -20.47 -9.81 -12.07
C SER A 34 -20.76 -8.39 -12.50
N GLN A 35 -21.93 -7.96 -12.14
CA GLN A 35 -22.55 -6.71 -12.54
C GLN A 35 -22.13 -5.57 -11.62
N TYR A 36 -22.06 -4.37 -12.14
CA TYR A 36 -21.81 -3.17 -11.33
C TYR A 36 -23.11 -2.65 -10.70
N PRO A 37 -23.01 -1.96 -9.56
CA PRO A 37 -21.82 -1.66 -8.78
C PRO A 37 -21.28 -2.84 -7.98
N GLN A 38 -19.98 -2.84 -7.68
CA GLN A 38 -19.28 -3.84 -6.88
C GLN A 38 -18.73 -3.19 -5.62
N PHE A 39 -18.98 -3.82 -4.47
CA PHE A 39 -18.58 -3.27 -3.18
C PHE A 39 -17.64 -4.20 -2.43
N PHE A 40 -16.64 -3.60 -1.80
CA PHE A 40 -15.67 -4.29 -0.95
C PHE A 40 -15.66 -3.66 0.44
N HIS A 41 -15.62 -4.47 1.47
CA HIS A 41 -15.24 -3.98 2.79
C HIS A 41 -13.76 -3.61 2.78
N PHE A 42 -13.46 -2.39 3.20
CA PHE A 42 -12.16 -1.78 3.03
C PHE A 42 -11.56 -1.31 4.33
N ARG A 43 -10.23 -1.51 4.44
CA ARG A 43 -9.38 -1.00 5.51
C ARG A 43 -9.85 -1.47 6.90
N GLY A 44 -9.18 -1.06 7.91
CA GLY A 44 -9.43 -1.47 9.26
C GLY A 44 -8.91 -2.88 9.55
N GLU A 45 -8.54 -3.08 10.79
CA GLU A 45 -8.16 -4.37 11.30
C GLU A 45 -9.38 -5.28 11.31
N MET A 46 -9.18 -6.49 10.84
CA MET A 46 -10.19 -7.51 10.97
C MET A 46 -10.09 -8.07 12.39
N LYS A 47 -10.83 -7.46 13.30
CA LYS A 47 -10.96 -7.96 14.68
C LYS A 47 -12.13 -8.92 14.73
N ARG A 48 -12.02 -9.92 15.60
CA ARG A 48 -13.22 -10.56 16.11
C ARG A 48 -13.93 -9.45 16.88
N ASP A 49 -14.97 -8.87 16.27
CA ASP A 49 -15.81 -7.95 16.99
C ASP A 49 -16.26 -8.61 18.27
N VAL A 50 -16.55 -7.83 19.28
CA VAL A 50 -17.02 -8.20 20.62
C VAL A 50 -18.20 -9.20 20.59
N HIS A 51 -18.73 -9.47 19.42
CA HIS A 51 -19.91 -10.29 19.16
C HIS A 51 -19.66 -11.71 18.67
N THR A 52 -18.33 -12.08 18.40
CA THR A 52 -18.08 -13.27 18.93
C THR A 52 -18.34 -14.62 18.33
N ASP A 53 -19.23 -14.78 17.38
CA ASP A 53 -19.41 -16.01 16.62
C ASP A 53 -19.21 -15.79 15.13
N TYR A 54 -18.91 -16.89 14.45
CA TYR A 54 -18.68 -16.88 13.01
C TYR A 54 -19.91 -16.38 12.24
N ASP A 55 -21.10 -16.78 12.63
CA ASP A 55 -22.33 -16.52 11.85
C ASP A 55 -22.67 -15.01 11.85
N THR A 56 -22.44 -14.35 12.99
CA THR A 56 -22.60 -12.88 13.09
C THR A 56 -21.53 -12.16 12.28
N TRP A 57 -20.28 -12.63 12.34
CA TRP A 57 -19.18 -12.09 11.56
C TRP A 57 -19.42 -12.29 10.04
N GLU A 58 -19.84 -13.48 9.62
CA GLU A 58 -20.15 -13.83 8.22
C GLU A 58 -21.22 -12.94 7.64
N LYS A 59 -22.35 -12.74 8.37
CA LYS A 59 -23.48 -11.89 7.93
C LYS A 59 -23.04 -10.47 7.59
N LYS A 60 -22.04 -9.93 8.28
CA LYS A 60 -21.50 -8.60 8.00
C LYS A 60 -20.81 -8.54 6.64
N TYR A 61 -20.12 -9.60 6.25
CA TYR A 61 -19.21 -9.58 5.10
C TYR A 61 -19.74 -10.27 3.85
N VAL A 62 -20.70 -11.17 3.99
CA VAL A 62 -21.22 -11.97 2.87
C VAL A 62 -21.91 -11.15 1.78
N THR A 63 -22.44 -9.97 2.12
CA THR A 63 -23.17 -9.11 1.18
C THR A 63 -22.28 -8.37 0.19
N SER A 64 -20.96 -8.30 0.47
CA SER A 64 -20.00 -7.64 -0.40
C SER A 64 -19.43 -8.57 -1.47
N SER A 65 -18.82 -8.01 -2.52
CA SER A 65 -18.12 -8.77 -3.56
C SER A 65 -16.79 -9.33 -3.09
N GLY A 66 -16.28 -8.84 -1.97
CA GLY A 66 -15.04 -9.31 -1.37
C GLY A 66 -14.58 -8.44 -0.21
N LEU A 67 -13.42 -8.80 0.30
CA LEU A 67 -12.80 -8.18 1.46
C LEU A 67 -11.41 -7.64 1.10
N LEU A 68 -11.16 -6.40 1.45
CA LEU A 68 -9.90 -5.70 1.28
C LEU A 68 -9.47 -5.18 2.65
N ARG A 69 -8.87 -6.05 3.47
CA ARG A 69 -8.75 -5.84 4.92
C ARG A 69 -7.35 -6.09 5.45
N LYS A 70 -7.03 -5.48 6.60
CA LYS A 70 -5.82 -5.79 7.37
C LYS A 70 -6.04 -7.07 8.19
N TYR A 71 -5.64 -8.20 7.63
CA TYR A 71 -5.65 -9.50 8.34
C TYR A 71 -4.38 -9.72 9.15
N ILE A 72 -3.27 -9.19 8.64
CA ILE A 72 -2.03 -9.04 9.38
C ILE A 72 -1.92 -7.56 9.66
N CYS A 73 -2.01 -7.19 10.92
CA CYS A 73 -1.64 -5.86 11.35
C CYS A 73 -0.12 -5.70 11.21
N GLU A 74 0.34 -4.47 11.13
CA GLU A 74 1.76 -4.15 11.22
C GLU A 74 2.38 -4.75 12.50
N GLU A 75 1.55 -5.12 13.44
CA GLU A 75 1.87 -5.79 14.69
C GLU A 75 2.15 -7.29 14.57
N LEU A 76 1.84 -7.94 13.48
CA LEU A 76 1.94 -9.40 13.29
C LEU A 76 1.25 -10.23 14.38
N LYS A 77 0.32 -9.66 15.14
CA LYS A 77 -0.51 -10.41 16.07
C LYS A 77 -1.49 -11.27 15.31
N ILE A 78 -1.32 -12.57 15.47
CA ILE A 78 -2.15 -13.57 14.82
C ILE A 78 -3.31 -13.93 15.74
N ASP A 79 -4.52 -13.55 15.37
CA ASP A 79 -5.72 -14.12 15.98
C ASP A 79 -6.08 -15.43 15.26
N THR A 80 -5.71 -16.55 15.86
CA THR A 80 -5.91 -17.88 15.27
C THR A 80 -7.39 -18.20 15.00
N ILE A 81 -8.31 -17.67 15.82
CA ILE A 81 -9.75 -17.85 15.61
C ILE A 81 -10.21 -17.06 14.39
N LEU A 82 -9.77 -15.81 14.26
CA LEU A 82 -10.08 -14.99 13.07
C LEU A 82 -9.57 -15.65 11.79
N TYR A 83 -8.37 -16.24 11.80
CA TYR A 83 -7.87 -16.98 10.64
C TYR A 83 -8.70 -18.24 10.34
N SER A 84 -9.20 -18.93 11.34
CA SER A 84 -10.10 -20.06 11.12
C SER A 84 -11.41 -19.60 10.46
N TRP A 85 -11.96 -18.46 10.86
CA TRP A 85 -13.15 -17.86 10.26
C TRP A 85 -12.89 -17.40 8.83
N LEU A 86 -11.75 -16.75 8.59
CA LEU A 86 -11.36 -16.32 7.24
C LEU A 86 -11.21 -17.52 6.29
N ASN A 87 -10.58 -18.60 6.75
CA ASN A 87 -10.43 -19.82 5.97
C ASN A 87 -11.80 -20.45 5.67
N ARG A 88 -12.68 -20.56 6.69
CA ARG A 88 -14.05 -21.04 6.50
C ARG A 88 -14.82 -20.16 5.52
N PHE A 89 -14.73 -18.84 5.63
CA PHE A 89 -15.37 -17.91 4.71
C PHE A 89 -14.86 -18.07 3.27
N ALA A 90 -13.55 -18.18 3.09
CA ALA A 90 -12.95 -18.42 1.77
C ALA A 90 -13.37 -19.75 1.13
N GLU A 91 -13.63 -20.78 1.94
CA GLU A 91 -14.10 -22.09 1.50
C GLU A 91 -15.59 -22.09 1.19
N THR A 92 -16.38 -21.37 2.01
CA THR A 92 -17.84 -21.26 1.82
C THR A 92 -18.19 -20.38 0.63
N TYR A 93 -17.42 -19.31 0.41
CA TYR A 93 -17.64 -18.31 -0.64
C TYR A 93 -16.42 -18.18 -1.57
N PRO A 94 -16.08 -19.23 -2.32
CA PRO A 94 -14.89 -19.24 -3.17
C PRO A 94 -14.95 -18.20 -4.30
N GLU A 95 -16.15 -17.70 -4.60
CA GLU A 95 -16.37 -16.63 -5.58
C GLU A 95 -16.02 -15.24 -5.06
N LYS A 96 -15.85 -15.04 -3.74
CA LYS A 96 -15.48 -13.75 -3.16
C LYS A 96 -13.98 -13.46 -3.33
N LEU A 97 -13.64 -12.22 -3.67
CA LEU A 97 -12.25 -11.79 -3.77
C LEU A 97 -11.73 -11.33 -2.40
N LEU A 98 -10.65 -11.94 -1.94
CA LEU A 98 -10.05 -11.66 -0.63
C LEU A 98 -8.63 -11.12 -0.81
N LEU A 99 -8.41 -9.86 -0.44
CA LEU A 99 -7.12 -9.20 -0.55
C LEU A 99 -6.62 -8.70 0.81
N LEU A 100 -5.35 -8.91 1.08
CA LEU A 100 -4.67 -8.28 2.21
C LEU A 100 -4.48 -6.79 1.90
N HIS A 101 -4.97 -5.92 2.76
CA HIS A 101 -4.59 -4.51 2.77
C HIS A 101 -3.40 -4.32 3.70
N PHE A 102 -2.29 -3.80 3.19
CA PHE A 102 -1.02 -3.79 3.89
C PHE A 102 -0.24 -2.50 3.62
N ASN A 103 0.37 -1.92 4.66
CA ASN A 103 1.22 -0.75 4.48
C ASN A 103 2.49 -1.13 3.72
N GLY A 104 2.69 -0.54 2.54
CA GLY A 104 3.78 -0.87 1.65
C GLY A 104 5.13 -0.24 2.01
N GLU A 105 5.13 0.87 2.76
CA GLU A 105 6.34 1.66 3.00
C GLU A 105 6.86 1.62 4.43
N ALA A 106 6.03 1.30 5.41
CA ALA A 106 6.41 1.42 6.81
C ALA A 106 5.92 0.25 7.67
N ARG A 107 6.60 0.03 8.77
CA ARG A 107 6.31 -1.01 9.74
C ARG A 107 6.39 -0.48 11.16
N GLN A 108 5.44 -0.91 11.99
CA GLN A 108 5.50 -0.70 13.43
C GLN A 108 6.61 -1.55 14.06
N VAL A 109 7.42 -0.95 14.92
CA VAL A 109 8.60 -1.60 15.49
C VAL A 109 8.61 -1.67 17.02
N ASN A 110 7.72 -0.93 17.70
CA ASN A 110 7.79 -0.73 19.15
C ASN A 110 7.68 -1.99 20.00
N ASP A 111 6.82 -2.93 19.59
CA ASP A 111 6.45 -4.06 20.45
C ASP A 111 6.78 -5.42 19.81
N TYR A 112 7.52 -5.42 18.68
CA TYR A 112 7.77 -6.63 17.91
C TYR A 112 9.26 -6.94 17.75
N PRO A 113 9.86 -7.61 18.73
CA PRO A 113 11.26 -8.02 18.65
C PRO A 113 11.56 -8.91 17.43
N GLU A 114 10.56 -9.62 16.92
CA GLU A 114 10.71 -10.47 15.73
C GLU A 114 11.00 -9.67 14.45
N ILE A 115 10.43 -8.47 14.31
CA ILE A 115 10.71 -7.60 13.15
C ILE A 115 12.17 -7.17 13.16
N ASN A 116 12.68 -6.76 14.32
CA ASN A 116 14.06 -6.32 14.47
C ASN A 116 15.08 -7.45 14.30
N LYS A 117 14.63 -8.72 14.38
CA LYS A 117 15.47 -9.89 14.02
C LYS A 117 15.53 -10.10 12.50
N LYS A 118 14.48 -9.71 11.76
CA LYS A 118 14.39 -9.86 10.32
C LYS A 118 15.07 -8.73 9.56
N TYR A 119 14.85 -7.49 10.02
CA TYR A 119 15.39 -6.28 9.43
C TYR A 119 16.59 -5.80 10.24
N PHE A 120 17.71 -5.59 9.57
CA PHE A 120 18.88 -5.00 10.22
C PHE A 120 18.85 -3.47 10.11
N PRO A 121 19.61 -2.72 10.90
CA PRO A 121 19.54 -1.26 10.94
C PRO A 121 19.63 -0.59 9.58
N GLY A 122 20.45 -1.05 8.66
CA GLY A 122 20.56 -0.49 7.31
C GLY A 122 19.32 -0.64 6.41
N HIS A 123 18.30 -1.38 6.84
CA HIS A 123 17.05 -1.55 6.10
C HIS A 123 16.01 -0.43 6.34
N TRP A 124 16.30 0.49 7.26
CA TRP A 124 15.42 1.61 7.55
C TRP A 124 15.90 2.88 6.87
N VAL A 125 14.99 3.82 6.65
CA VAL A 125 15.33 5.17 6.18
C VAL A 125 15.76 6.00 7.36
N TYR A 126 16.77 6.82 7.16
CA TYR A 126 17.25 7.79 8.13
C TYR A 126 17.10 9.20 7.60
N GLU A 127 17.14 10.18 8.51
CA GLU A 127 17.29 11.58 8.17
C GLU A 127 18.76 11.98 8.33
N THR A 128 19.15 13.14 7.80
CA THR A 128 20.49 13.68 8.05
C THR A 128 20.77 13.73 9.54
N GLY A 129 21.93 13.29 9.92
CA GLY A 129 22.37 13.21 11.30
C GLY A 129 23.68 13.95 11.56
N SER A 130 24.36 13.59 12.65
CA SER A 130 25.55 14.26 13.12
C SER A 130 26.57 13.28 13.67
N LEU A 131 27.83 13.65 13.67
CA LEU A 131 28.86 12.89 14.37
C LEU A 131 28.75 13.13 15.89
N LEU A 132 29.08 12.08 16.64
CA LEU A 132 29.29 12.15 18.09
C LEU A 132 30.48 13.08 18.39
N SER A 133 30.36 14.03 19.31
CA SER A 133 31.42 15.01 19.66
C SER A 133 32.29 14.53 20.81
N GLU A 134 31.76 13.67 21.71
CA GLU A 134 32.46 13.10 22.86
C GLU A 134 32.26 11.60 22.94
N ASP A 135 33.24 10.89 23.53
CA ASP A 135 33.10 9.47 23.81
C ASP A 135 31.91 9.20 24.74
N CYS A 136 31.15 8.13 24.50
CA CYS A 136 30.13 7.73 25.44
C CYS A 136 30.24 6.26 25.81
N THR A 137 29.99 5.98 27.08
CA THR A 137 29.90 4.61 27.61
C THR A 137 28.52 3.99 27.35
N SER A 138 28.39 2.69 27.50
CA SER A 138 27.09 2.00 27.36
C SER A 138 26.05 2.40 28.40
N SER A 139 26.46 2.91 29.56
CA SER A 139 25.57 3.37 30.63
C SER A 139 25.20 4.86 30.53
N GLN A 140 25.93 5.63 29.73
CA GLN A 140 25.73 7.05 29.62
C GLN A 140 24.51 7.38 28.78
N THR A 141 23.66 8.27 29.30
CA THR A 141 22.40 8.68 28.64
C THR A 141 22.45 10.06 28.01
N HIS A 142 23.45 10.88 28.38
CA HIS A 142 23.68 12.20 27.79
C HIS A 142 24.76 12.08 26.74
N ILE A 143 24.41 12.37 25.50
CA ILE A 143 25.29 12.20 24.34
C ILE A 143 25.40 13.50 23.58
N GLN A 144 26.62 14.00 23.42
CA GLN A 144 26.87 15.20 22.68
C GLN A 144 27.10 14.91 21.19
N VAL A 145 26.51 15.75 20.35
CA VAL A 145 26.64 15.68 18.88
C VAL A 145 27.19 16.99 18.33
N LYS A 146 27.82 16.94 17.16
CA LYS A 146 28.40 18.14 16.55
C LYS A 146 27.36 19.14 16.03
N ALA A 147 26.21 18.64 15.54
CA ALA A 147 25.11 19.44 15.00
C ALA A 147 23.79 18.94 15.60
N ILE A 148 23.22 19.75 16.50
CA ILE A 148 21.99 19.40 17.23
C ILE A 148 20.73 19.70 16.45
N ASP A 149 20.77 20.55 15.45
CA ASP A 149 19.60 21.05 14.71
C ASP A 149 18.91 19.97 13.85
N TYR A 150 19.60 18.87 13.59
CA TYR A 150 19.01 17.71 12.91
C TYR A 150 18.05 16.90 13.79
N PHE A 151 18.01 17.14 15.09
CA PHE A 151 17.28 16.33 16.05
C PHE A 151 16.05 17.04 16.59
N ARG A 152 15.02 16.26 16.88
CA ARG A 152 13.78 16.72 17.50
C ARG A 152 13.32 15.72 18.58
N GLU A 153 12.69 16.22 19.62
CA GLU A 153 12.22 15.37 20.72
C GLU A 153 11.02 14.49 20.34
N LYS A 154 10.19 14.99 19.44
CA LYS A 154 8.93 14.33 19.05
C LYS A 154 9.01 13.78 17.65
N ALA A 155 8.56 12.57 17.46
CA ALA A 155 8.35 12.02 16.13
C ALA A 155 7.30 12.83 15.36
N TYR A 156 7.42 12.84 14.03
CA TYR A 156 6.47 13.50 13.15
C TYR A 156 5.09 12.84 13.23
N VAL A 157 4.03 13.64 13.37
CA VAL A 157 2.64 13.14 13.44
C VAL A 157 1.97 13.36 12.12
N TYR A 158 1.69 12.30 11.38
CA TYR A 158 1.06 12.36 10.05
C TYR A 158 -0.40 12.80 10.07
N ARG A 159 -1.13 12.58 11.16
CA ARG A 159 -2.51 13.05 11.34
C ARG A 159 -2.77 13.46 12.79
N ASN A 160 -3.39 14.61 12.93
CA ASN A 160 -3.80 15.19 14.21
C ASN A 160 -5.10 14.52 14.74
N THR A 161 -5.15 13.19 14.79
CA THR A 161 -6.39 12.45 15.06
C THR A 161 -6.54 11.90 16.46
N SER A 162 -5.60 12.20 17.38
CA SER A 162 -5.75 11.72 18.75
C SER A 162 -5.11 12.66 19.77
N PRO A 163 -5.64 12.73 21.00
CA PRO A 163 -5.09 13.60 22.01
C PRO A 163 -3.67 13.14 22.35
N ARG A 164 -2.71 13.85 21.75
CA ARG A 164 -1.38 14.17 22.24
C ARG A 164 -0.70 13.15 23.13
N ARG A 165 -0.53 11.92 22.69
CA ARG A 165 0.53 11.10 23.26
C ARG A 165 1.87 11.65 22.77
N TRP A 166 2.71 12.02 23.72
CA TRP A 166 4.10 12.34 23.41
C TRP A 166 4.81 11.05 23.00
N ILE A 167 5.17 10.92 21.72
CA ILE A 167 5.93 9.79 21.23
C ILE A 167 7.33 10.29 20.92
N PRO A 168 8.36 9.71 21.55
CA PRO A 168 9.74 10.14 21.38
C PRO A 168 10.22 9.85 19.96
N HIS A 169 11.09 10.68 19.44
CA HIS A 169 11.80 10.40 18.22
C HIS A 169 12.89 9.35 18.45
N TYR A 170 13.05 8.45 17.49
CA TYR A 170 14.08 7.43 17.54
C TYR A 170 15.34 7.90 16.82
N VAL A 171 16.50 7.49 17.33
CA VAL A 171 17.80 7.71 16.70
C VAL A 171 18.59 6.42 16.62
N LEU A 172 19.36 6.28 15.55
CA LEU A 172 20.41 5.30 15.41
C LEU A 172 21.72 5.92 15.87
N LEU A 173 22.53 5.17 16.63
CA LEU A 173 23.96 5.39 16.81
C LEU A 173 24.68 4.27 16.08
N VAL A 174 25.62 4.57 15.19
CA VAL A 174 26.35 3.59 14.38
C VAL A 174 27.82 3.96 14.25
N GLU A 175 28.71 2.98 14.49
CA GLU A 175 30.14 3.17 14.28
C GLU A 175 30.45 3.34 12.78
N LEU A 176 31.47 4.15 12.50
CA LEU A 176 32.04 4.35 11.18
C LEU A 176 33.40 3.64 11.08
N ASP A 177 33.69 3.06 9.93
CA ASP A 177 35.04 2.58 9.58
C ASP A 177 35.98 3.77 9.27
N GLU A 178 37.21 3.46 8.92
CA GLU A 178 38.21 4.47 8.60
C GLU A 178 37.90 5.27 7.33
N GLN A 179 37.06 4.72 6.46
CA GLN A 179 36.56 5.35 5.23
C GLN A 179 35.26 6.14 5.44
N GLY A 180 34.70 6.09 6.65
CA GLY A 180 33.42 6.75 6.99
C GLY A 180 32.18 5.94 6.66
N ASN A 181 32.31 4.68 6.26
CA ASN A 181 31.17 3.80 6.01
C ASN A 181 30.54 3.33 7.33
N LYS A 182 29.23 3.18 7.35
CA LYS A 182 28.48 2.74 8.52
C LYS A 182 28.69 1.24 8.78
N LEU A 183 29.22 0.89 9.95
CA LEU A 183 29.35 -0.48 10.46
C LEU A 183 28.01 -0.90 11.10
N TRP A 184 27.00 -1.19 10.29
CA TRP A 184 25.61 -1.39 10.69
C TRP A 184 25.37 -2.37 11.85
N TYR A 185 26.22 -3.39 11.99
CA TYR A 185 26.13 -4.37 13.09
C TYR A 185 26.71 -3.85 14.40
N ASN A 186 27.46 -2.73 14.33
CA ASN A 186 27.95 -1.99 15.48
C ASN A 186 27.08 -0.77 15.72
N SER A 187 25.79 -0.99 15.95
CA SER A 187 24.81 0.07 16.10
C SER A 187 23.87 -0.16 17.27
N GLU A 188 23.19 0.89 17.66
CA GLU A 188 22.18 0.92 18.71
C GLU A 188 21.06 1.87 18.32
N ILE A 189 19.83 1.50 18.64
CA ILE A 189 18.65 2.37 18.54
C ILE A 189 18.28 2.89 19.92
N ALA A 190 18.03 4.18 20.02
CA ALA A 190 17.63 4.85 21.26
C ALA A 190 16.45 5.80 21.03
N HIS A 191 15.77 6.18 22.13
CA HIS A 191 14.76 7.26 22.11
C HIS A 191 15.37 8.56 22.59
N ILE A 192 15.04 9.66 21.95
CA ILE A 192 15.27 11.00 22.49
C ILE A 192 14.24 11.27 23.60
N LYS A 193 14.71 11.55 24.81
CA LYS A 193 13.87 12.01 25.92
C LYS A 193 13.72 13.53 25.91
N SER A 194 14.83 14.20 25.71
CA SER A 194 14.91 15.66 25.61
C SER A 194 16.19 16.07 24.91
N ILE A 195 16.25 17.32 24.50
CA ILE A 195 17.39 17.95 23.82
C ILE A 195 17.81 19.17 24.61
N ASP A 196 19.09 19.26 24.93
CA ASP A 196 19.71 20.48 25.41
C ASP A 196 20.49 21.14 24.28
N SER A 197 19.87 22.11 23.63
CA SER A 197 20.48 22.85 22.51
C SER A 197 21.64 23.69 22.92
N SER A 198 21.74 24.09 24.20
CA SER A 198 22.84 24.95 24.68
C SER A 198 24.17 24.21 24.76
N THR A 199 24.11 22.90 25.00
CA THR A 199 25.28 22.00 25.08
C THR A 199 25.38 21.02 23.93
N SER A 200 24.48 21.09 22.94
CA SER A 200 24.35 20.14 21.85
C SER A 200 24.19 18.68 22.33
N THR A 201 23.42 18.50 23.42
CA THR A 201 23.28 17.21 24.10
C THR A 201 21.92 16.56 23.84
N LEU A 202 21.92 15.31 23.40
CA LEU A 202 20.77 14.44 23.35
C LEU A 202 20.66 13.65 24.66
N ILE A 203 19.54 13.73 25.34
CA ILE A 203 19.24 12.87 26.49
C ILE A 203 18.44 11.68 26.02
N LEU A 204 19.04 10.49 26.08
CA LEU A 204 18.53 9.29 25.42
C LEU A 204 18.07 8.23 26.42
N LYS A 205 17.06 7.46 26.01
CA LYS A 205 16.76 6.13 26.57
C LYS A 205 17.35 5.09 25.64
N ARG A 206 18.46 4.51 26.08
CA ARG A 206 19.32 3.61 25.30
C ARG A 206 18.74 2.20 25.10
N GLY A 207 19.28 1.42 24.15
CA GLY A 207 18.96 0.01 23.96
C GLY A 207 17.51 -0.25 23.59
N LYS A 208 16.99 0.41 22.54
CA LYS A 208 15.61 0.25 22.06
C LYS A 208 15.51 -0.71 20.89
N THR A 209 14.26 -1.15 20.59
CA THR A 209 13.95 -2.00 19.43
C THR A 209 14.86 -3.24 19.34
N ASN A 210 15.07 -3.89 20.48
CA ASN A 210 15.89 -5.12 20.59
C ASN A 210 17.39 -4.92 20.28
N THR A 211 17.90 -3.67 20.38
CA THR A 211 19.33 -3.38 20.37
C THR A 211 19.88 -3.29 21.80
N GLN A 212 21.18 -3.47 21.95
CA GLN A 212 21.86 -3.33 23.25
C GLN A 212 22.62 -2.00 23.30
N SER A 213 22.64 -1.38 24.49
CA SER A 213 23.44 -0.18 24.73
C SER A 213 24.94 -0.49 24.57
N ARG A 214 25.64 0.34 23.84
CA ARG A 214 27.07 0.18 23.48
C ARG A 214 27.86 1.43 23.85
N SER A 215 29.16 1.26 24.02
CA SER A 215 30.10 2.40 24.09
C SER A 215 30.46 2.83 22.67
N PHE A 216 30.56 4.13 22.44
CA PHE A 216 30.85 4.72 21.15
C PHE A 216 31.95 5.79 21.26
N LYS A 217 32.70 6.00 20.17
CA LYS A 217 33.82 6.93 20.09
C LYS A 217 33.48 8.22 19.36
N ALA A 218 33.92 9.35 19.90
CA ALA A 218 33.82 10.64 19.26
C ALA A 218 34.45 10.65 17.87
N GLY A 219 33.76 11.32 16.93
CA GLY A 219 34.22 11.44 15.55
C GLY A 219 34.19 10.14 14.72
N LYS A 220 34.00 8.99 15.39
CA LYS A 220 33.88 7.66 14.75
C LYS A 220 32.49 7.06 14.89
N THR A 221 31.52 7.86 15.30
CA THR A 221 30.13 7.42 15.47
C THR A 221 29.21 8.45 14.83
N TYR A 222 28.33 7.97 13.97
CA TYR A 222 27.27 8.77 13.36
C TYR A 222 25.97 8.52 14.11
N VAL A 223 25.28 9.62 14.44
CA VAL A 223 23.98 9.60 15.10
C VAL A 223 22.97 10.17 14.12
N ALA A 224 21.92 9.42 13.79
CA ALA A 224 20.92 9.84 12.81
C ALA A 224 19.49 9.63 13.31
N PRO A 225 18.59 10.59 13.12
CA PRO A 225 17.17 10.37 13.33
C PRO A 225 16.65 9.28 12.38
N ILE A 226 15.80 8.40 12.89
CA ILE A 226 15.13 7.39 12.05
C ILE A 226 13.92 8.05 11.40
N ALA A 227 13.82 7.98 10.09
CA ALA A 227 12.63 8.42 9.36
C ALA A 227 11.44 7.57 9.81
N GLY A 228 10.57 8.17 10.57
CA GLY A 228 9.45 7.50 11.18
C GLY A 228 8.31 8.48 11.40
N GLY A 229 7.10 7.93 11.43
CA GLY A 229 5.90 8.68 11.70
C GLY A 229 5.04 7.98 12.73
N ILE A 230 4.14 8.74 13.32
CA ILE A 230 3.11 8.21 14.19
C ILE A 230 1.87 7.96 13.34
N TRP A 231 1.42 6.72 13.32
CA TRP A 231 0.13 6.36 12.80
C TRP A 231 -0.74 5.82 13.94
N GLY A 232 -1.76 6.58 14.30
CA GLY A 232 -2.54 6.25 15.48
C GLY A 232 -1.73 6.42 16.76
N ASN A 233 -1.45 5.32 17.46
CA ASN A 233 -0.65 5.29 18.69
C ASN A 233 0.74 4.67 18.50
N ASP A 234 1.10 4.33 17.26
CA ASP A 234 2.24 3.49 16.96
C ASP A 234 3.32 4.24 16.21
N VAL A 235 4.57 3.94 16.50
CA VAL A 235 5.72 4.46 15.75
C VAL A 235 6.02 3.47 14.64
N MET A 236 6.02 3.96 13.41
CA MET A 236 6.36 3.20 12.21
C MET A 236 7.69 3.69 11.65
N PHE A 237 8.58 2.77 11.34
CA PHE A 237 9.81 3.04 10.59
C PHE A 237 9.56 2.77 9.12
N TYR A 238 10.11 3.64 8.26
CA TYR A 238 10.04 3.44 6.81
C TYR A 238 11.10 2.45 6.35
N TYR A 239 10.68 1.48 5.54
CA TYR A 239 11.62 0.62 4.82
C TYR A 239 12.42 1.45 3.84
N ASN A 240 13.72 1.20 3.77
CA ASN A 240 14.52 1.74 2.68
C ASN A 240 14.27 0.91 1.41
N LEU A 241 13.29 1.35 0.61
CA LEU A 241 12.97 0.71 -0.67
C LEU A 241 13.84 1.24 -1.82
N SER A 242 14.73 2.19 -1.58
CA SER A 242 15.61 2.73 -2.62
C SER A 242 16.49 1.66 -3.24
N SER A 243 16.93 1.88 -4.48
CA SER A 243 17.92 1.02 -5.15
C SER A 243 19.30 1.05 -4.49
N ALA A 244 19.54 2.03 -3.62
CA ALA A 244 20.76 2.18 -2.82
C ALA A 244 20.65 1.59 -1.40
N CYS A 245 19.54 0.91 -1.07
CA CYS A 245 19.35 0.30 0.24
C CYS A 245 20.54 -0.62 0.63
N PRO A 246 21.15 -0.43 1.81
CA PRO A 246 22.21 -1.29 2.30
C PRO A 246 21.80 -2.77 2.36
N LYS A 247 22.74 -3.65 2.08
CA LYS A 247 22.53 -5.10 2.13
C LYS A 247 22.95 -5.65 3.49
N ASP A 248 22.16 -6.57 4.03
CA ASP A 248 22.56 -7.35 5.19
C ASP A 248 23.68 -8.36 4.87
N LYS A 249 24.16 -9.07 5.89
CA LYS A 249 25.22 -10.10 5.74
C LYS A 249 24.87 -11.24 4.77
N ASN A 250 23.60 -11.40 4.43
CA ASN A 250 23.12 -12.38 3.46
C ASN A 250 22.87 -11.74 2.07
N GLY A 251 23.30 -10.51 1.86
CA GLY A 251 23.13 -9.77 0.61
C GLY A 251 21.71 -9.26 0.35
N ARG A 252 20.82 -9.19 1.37
CA ARG A 252 19.42 -8.81 1.23
C ARG A 252 19.22 -7.34 1.55
N THR A 253 18.43 -6.64 0.75
CA THR A 253 17.87 -5.31 1.04
C THR A 253 16.57 -5.42 1.83
N ALA A 254 16.03 -4.30 2.33
CA ALA A 254 14.70 -4.23 2.95
C ALA A 254 13.62 -4.84 2.03
N ALA A 255 13.64 -4.48 0.75
CA ALA A 255 12.74 -5.01 -0.27
C ALA A 255 12.82 -6.54 -0.40
N ASN A 256 14.00 -7.12 -0.30
CA ASN A 256 14.16 -8.58 -0.36
C ASN A 256 13.58 -9.28 0.89
N VAL A 257 13.75 -8.67 2.05
CA VAL A 257 13.19 -9.22 3.31
C VAL A 257 11.67 -9.15 3.26
N LEU A 258 11.09 -8.02 2.89
CA LEU A 258 9.64 -7.83 2.74
C LEU A 258 9.04 -8.81 1.72
N LEU A 259 9.69 -8.97 0.56
CA LEU A 259 9.28 -9.94 -0.45
C LEU A 259 9.22 -11.36 0.11
N ASN A 260 10.22 -11.76 0.90
CA ASN A 260 10.25 -13.09 1.52
C ASN A 260 9.14 -13.27 2.57
N GLU A 261 8.84 -12.23 3.35
CA GLU A 261 7.73 -12.26 4.30
C GLU A 261 6.39 -12.43 3.58
N ILE A 262 6.11 -11.61 2.58
CA ILE A 262 4.88 -11.70 1.78
C ILE A 262 4.76 -13.09 1.17
N HIS A 263 5.80 -13.59 0.53
CA HIS A 263 5.78 -14.94 -0.05
C HIS A 263 5.51 -16.03 1.00
N HIS A 264 6.05 -15.89 2.22
CA HIS A 264 5.80 -16.82 3.31
C HIS A 264 4.33 -16.79 3.77
N TRP A 265 3.74 -15.60 3.89
CA TRP A 265 2.33 -15.47 4.28
C TRP A 265 1.36 -16.11 3.29
N PHE A 266 1.64 -16.00 2.01
CA PHE A 266 0.80 -16.51 0.94
C PHE A 266 1.23 -17.89 0.42
N ASN A 267 2.21 -18.54 1.06
CA ASN A 267 2.66 -19.86 0.64
C ASN A 267 1.47 -20.83 0.59
N PRO A 268 1.22 -21.54 -0.53
CA PRO A 268 0.05 -22.39 -0.71
C PRO A 268 -0.03 -23.56 0.28
N ASP A 269 1.11 -24.04 0.77
CA ASP A 269 1.14 -25.21 1.65
C ASP A 269 0.88 -24.83 3.10
N ASN A 270 1.59 -23.83 3.62
CA ASN A 270 1.62 -23.49 5.06
C ASN A 270 1.45 -22.00 5.36
N GLY A 271 1.24 -21.16 4.36
CA GLY A 271 1.04 -19.71 4.56
C GLY A 271 -0.26 -19.41 5.29
N ILE A 272 -0.21 -18.47 6.23
CA ILE A 272 -1.38 -18.07 7.02
C ILE A 272 -2.45 -17.36 6.17
N LEU A 273 -2.05 -16.78 5.04
CA LEU A 273 -2.94 -16.10 4.08
C LEU A 273 -3.09 -16.88 2.77
N LYS A 274 -2.84 -18.18 2.76
CA LYS A 274 -2.87 -19.02 1.56
C LYS A 274 -4.23 -19.05 0.83
N LYS A 275 -5.31 -18.70 1.53
CA LYS A 275 -6.65 -18.64 0.95
C LYS A 275 -6.96 -17.30 0.27
N LEU A 276 -6.16 -16.28 0.49
CA LEU A 276 -6.35 -14.97 -0.12
C LEU A 276 -5.86 -14.96 -1.58
N ASP A 277 -6.37 -14.02 -2.33
CA ASP A 277 -6.17 -13.88 -3.77
C ASP A 277 -5.10 -12.85 -4.13
N GLY A 278 -4.65 -12.06 -3.15
CA GLY A 278 -3.66 -11.02 -3.42
C GLY A 278 -3.45 -10.01 -2.30
N ILE A 279 -2.76 -8.94 -2.66
CA ILE A 279 -2.37 -7.85 -1.76
C ILE A 279 -2.69 -6.49 -2.38
N ALA A 280 -3.16 -5.57 -1.55
CA ALA A 280 -3.31 -4.16 -1.86
C ALA A 280 -2.42 -3.36 -0.90
N PHE A 281 -1.44 -2.69 -1.46
CA PHE A 281 -0.56 -1.84 -0.68
C PHE A 281 -1.19 -0.48 -0.42
N ASP A 282 -1.30 -0.12 0.85
CA ASP A 282 -1.55 1.23 1.35
C ASP A 282 -0.20 1.95 1.45
N VAL A 283 -0.15 3.24 1.15
CA VAL A 283 1.08 4.03 1.26
C VAL A 283 2.24 3.39 0.49
N ASN A 284 2.11 3.33 -0.83
CA ASN A 284 3.18 2.91 -1.72
C ASN A 284 3.39 3.99 -2.77
N TYR A 285 4.37 4.86 -2.54
CA TYR A 285 4.63 6.05 -3.37
C TYR A 285 5.96 5.92 -4.11
N PHE A 286 5.94 6.15 -5.41
CA PHE A 286 7.15 6.17 -6.24
C PHE A 286 7.93 7.48 -6.16
N ASP A 287 7.46 8.44 -5.39
CA ASP A 287 8.17 9.71 -5.17
C ASP A 287 8.04 10.13 -3.70
N VAL A 288 9.18 10.20 -3.05
CA VAL A 288 9.31 10.60 -1.65
C VAL A 288 10.02 11.95 -1.49
N SER A 289 10.15 12.72 -2.58
CA SER A 289 10.82 14.03 -2.58
C SER A 289 10.20 15.05 -1.63
N LYS A 290 8.93 14.86 -1.23
CA LYS A 290 8.29 15.65 -0.16
C LYS A 290 8.95 15.50 1.22
N HIS A 291 9.75 14.45 1.39
CA HIS A 291 10.51 14.17 2.61
C HIS A 291 11.96 14.64 2.43
N GLU A 292 12.14 15.95 2.38
CA GLU A 292 13.41 16.61 2.07
C GLU A 292 14.55 16.23 3.03
N SER A 293 14.24 15.77 4.25
CA SER A 293 15.23 15.35 5.25
C SER A 293 15.72 13.91 5.10
N TRP A 294 15.10 13.11 4.23
CA TRP A 294 15.44 11.70 4.10
C TRP A 294 16.78 11.48 3.40
N ASP A 295 17.62 10.63 4.01
CA ASP A 295 18.88 10.09 3.49
C ASP A 295 18.63 8.65 3.02
N THR A 296 18.22 8.49 1.76
CA THR A 296 17.79 7.19 1.24
C THR A 296 18.93 6.33 0.72
N ASN A 297 20.09 6.93 0.45
CA ASN A 297 21.33 6.22 0.09
C ASN A 297 22.23 5.95 1.30
N ASN A 298 21.90 6.52 2.46
CA ASN A 298 22.63 6.38 3.71
C ASN A 298 24.06 6.95 3.67
N ASP A 299 24.32 8.01 2.91
CA ASP A 299 25.61 8.71 2.90
C ASP A 299 25.75 9.78 3.98
N GLY A 300 24.65 10.08 4.70
CA GLY A 300 24.59 11.10 5.76
C GLY A 300 24.03 12.43 5.28
N GLN A 301 23.62 12.54 4.03
CA GLN A 301 23.02 13.73 3.46
C GLN A 301 21.61 13.45 2.98
N ALA A 302 20.73 14.42 3.14
CA ALA A 302 19.36 14.32 2.66
C ALA A 302 19.31 14.33 1.13
N ASP A 303 18.62 13.37 0.55
CA ASP A 303 18.43 13.22 -0.89
C ASP A 303 16.95 13.14 -1.32
N GLY A 304 16.02 12.90 -0.38
CA GLY A 304 14.59 12.76 -0.69
C GLY A 304 14.27 11.71 -1.76
N GLY A 305 15.12 10.70 -1.91
CA GLY A 305 14.97 9.65 -2.91
C GLY A 305 15.56 9.98 -4.29
N TRP A 306 16.24 11.13 -4.43
CA TRP A 306 16.80 11.59 -5.70
C TRP A 306 18.30 11.81 -5.62
N ILE A 307 19.07 11.17 -6.51
CA ILE A 307 20.52 11.34 -6.64
C ILE A 307 20.87 11.64 -8.09
N ASN A 308 21.59 12.72 -8.32
CA ASN A 308 22.02 13.14 -9.66
C ASN A 308 20.89 13.17 -10.69
N GLY A 309 19.69 13.63 -10.29
CA GLY A 309 18.51 13.71 -11.15
C GLY A 309 17.82 12.35 -11.40
N GLN A 310 18.22 11.28 -10.72
CA GLN A 310 17.61 9.96 -10.81
C GLN A 310 16.80 9.68 -9.54
N ASN A 311 15.54 9.27 -9.71
CA ASN A 311 14.71 8.80 -8.62
C ASN A 311 15.10 7.36 -8.24
N ILE A 312 16.01 7.24 -7.27
CA ILE A 312 16.51 5.94 -6.78
C ILE A 312 15.46 5.22 -5.92
N TRP A 313 14.55 5.97 -5.28
CA TRP A 313 13.43 5.40 -4.55
C TRP A 313 12.49 4.64 -5.50
N GLN A 314 12.01 5.31 -6.53
CA GLN A 314 11.17 4.68 -7.55
C GLN A 314 11.83 3.47 -8.20
N ALA A 315 13.12 3.57 -8.52
CA ALA A 315 13.84 2.46 -9.15
C ALA A 315 13.83 1.21 -8.26
N GLY A 316 14.04 1.38 -6.96
CA GLY A 316 14.04 0.28 -6.00
C GLY A 316 12.65 -0.27 -5.72
N ASP A 317 11.65 0.59 -5.50
CA ASP A 317 10.27 0.18 -5.22
C ASP A 317 9.63 -0.52 -6.43
N LEU A 318 9.80 0.04 -7.63
CA LEU A 318 9.33 -0.62 -8.85
C LEU A 318 10.01 -1.99 -9.06
N GLN A 319 11.29 -2.12 -8.70
CA GLN A 319 11.98 -3.40 -8.76
C GLN A 319 11.43 -4.40 -7.72
N PHE A 320 11.08 -3.92 -6.52
CA PHE A 320 10.39 -4.73 -5.51
C PHE A 320 9.08 -5.28 -6.05
N LEU A 321 8.22 -4.44 -6.61
CA LEU A 321 6.93 -4.84 -7.18
C LEU A 321 7.08 -5.82 -8.36
N LYS A 322 8.08 -5.61 -9.24
CA LYS A 322 8.41 -6.55 -10.32
C LYS A 322 8.83 -7.91 -9.78
N ASN A 323 9.66 -7.93 -8.75
CA ASN A 323 10.11 -9.17 -8.10
C ASN A 323 8.93 -9.88 -7.39
N LEU A 324 8.04 -9.13 -6.76
CA LEU A 324 6.82 -9.65 -6.15
C LEU A 324 5.93 -10.30 -7.23
N ARG A 325 5.66 -9.59 -8.34
CA ARG A 325 4.91 -10.13 -9.49
C ARG A 325 5.55 -11.41 -10.03
N LYS A 326 6.85 -11.41 -10.23
CA LYS A 326 7.58 -12.59 -10.71
C LYS A 326 7.41 -13.79 -9.78
N ARG A 327 7.47 -13.55 -8.46
CA ARG A 327 7.43 -14.60 -7.44
C ARG A 327 6.03 -15.13 -7.18
N MET A 328 5.02 -14.27 -7.21
CA MET A 328 3.63 -14.63 -6.93
C MET A 328 2.86 -15.07 -8.18
N GLY A 329 3.38 -14.79 -9.37
CA GLY A 329 2.76 -15.15 -10.64
C GLY A 329 1.66 -14.19 -11.10
N GLN A 330 1.12 -14.45 -12.31
CA GLN A 330 0.13 -13.57 -12.96
C GLN A 330 -1.26 -13.62 -12.30
N ASN A 331 -1.56 -14.69 -11.60
CA ASN A 331 -2.88 -14.94 -10.99
C ASN A 331 -2.99 -14.42 -9.55
N PHE A 332 -1.97 -13.72 -9.07
CA PHE A 332 -1.97 -13.05 -7.78
C PHE A 332 -2.26 -11.58 -7.99
N ILE A 333 -3.33 -11.08 -7.37
CA ILE A 333 -3.69 -9.67 -7.46
C ILE A 333 -2.70 -8.82 -6.67
N ILE A 334 -2.09 -7.85 -7.33
CA ILE A 334 -1.28 -6.82 -6.68
C ILE A 334 -1.84 -5.48 -7.10
N THR A 335 -2.20 -4.65 -6.14
CA THR A 335 -2.63 -3.27 -6.37
C THR A 335 -2.02 -2.36 -5.32
N CYS A 336 -1.94 -1.07 -5.57
CA CYS A 336 -1.42 -0.09 -4.61
C CYS A 336 -2.07 1.28 -4.80
N ASP A 337 -1.73 2.23 -3.93
CA ASP A 337 -2.07 3.63 -4.11
C ASP A 337 -1.74 4.11 -5.53
N GLY A 338 -2.71 4.74 -6.18
CA GLY A 338 -2.61 5.13 -7.59
C GLY A 338 -2.93 6.59 -7.87
N GLN A 339 -2.98 7.41 -6.83
CA GLN A 339 -3.41 8.81 -6.95
C GLN A 339 -2.44 9.68 -7.74
N HIS A 340 -1.16 9.29 -7.78
CA HIS A 340 -0.13 10.05 -8.46
C HIS A 340 0.17 9.49 -9.85
N PRO A 341 0.27 10.34 -10.89
CA PRO A 341 0.56 9.90 -12.26
C PRO A 341 1.86 9.09 -12.39
N ILE A 342 2.83 9.30 -11.51
CA ILE A 342 4.08 8.55 -11.50
C ILE A 342 3.88 7.04 -11.30
N ASN A 343 2.79 6.64 -10.63
CA ASN A 343 2.45 5.23 -10.43
C ASN A 343 2.06 4.51 -11.73
N GLN A 344 1.78 5.25 -12.81
CA GLN A 344 1.54 4.67 -14.14
C GLN A 344 2.72 3.84 -14.67
N GLN A 345 3.92 4.03 -14.14
CA GLN A 345 5.08 3.21 -14.47
C GLN A 345 4.95 1.76 -13.98
N ALA A 346 4.01 1.48 -13.09
CA ALA A 346 3.70 0.11 -12.63
C ALA A 346 2.65 -0.61 -13.50
N VAL A 347 2.20 -0.01 -14.60
CA VAL A 347 1.37 -0.68 -15.62
C VAL A 347 2.09 -1.92 -16.13
N GLY A 348 1.39 -3.05 -16.18
CA GLY A 348 1.97 -4.36 -16.48
C GLY A 348 2.64 -5.08 -15.30
N VAL A 349 2.74 -4.42 -14.14
CA VAL A 349 3.24 -5.01 -12.88
C VAL A 349 2.11 -5.19 -11.88
N LEU A 350 1.30 -4.15 -11.69
CA LEU A 350 0.13 -4.15 -10.82
C LEU A 350 -1.14 -4.49 -11.62
N ASN A 351 -2.10 -5.16 -10.97
CA ASN A 351 -3.41 -5.41 -11.58
C ASN A 351 -4.28 -4.14 -11.65
N GLY A 352 -3.96 -3.14 -10.87
CA GLY A 352 -4.71 -1.89 -10.81
C GLY A 352 -4.23 -0.98 -9.70
N ILE A 353 -5.06 -0.01 -9.39
CA ILE A 353 -4.76 1.08 -8.48
C ILE A 353 -5.92 1.35 -7.52
N GLU A 354 -5.55 1.93 -6.39
CA GLU A 354 -6.45 2.58 -5.46
C GLU A 354 -6.59 4.08 -5.79
N SER A 355 -7.80 4.61 -5.64
CA SER A 355 -8.02 6.05 -5.52
C SER A 355 -8.68 6.35 -4.19
N GLU A 356 -7.91 6.88 -3.27
CA GLU A 356 -8.39 7.22 -1.94
C GLU A 356 -9.14 8.56 -1.97
N GLY A 357 -10.45 8.50 -1.92
CA GLY A 357 -11.28 9.71 -1.85
C GLY A 357 -11.52 10.40 -3.18
N LEU A 358 -12.19 9.75 -4.12
CA LEU A 358 -12.53 10.30 -5.44
C LEU A 358 -13.08 11.73 -5.43
N VAL A 359 -13.78 12.13 -4.39
CA VAL A 359 -14.49 13.42 -4.26
C VAL A 359 -13.91 14.29 -3.14
N GLN A 360 -12.94 13.80 -2.37
CA GLN A 360 -12.44 14.48 -1.16
C GLN A 360 -11.15 15.26 -1.33
N HIS A 361 -10.56 15.26 -2.52
CA HIS A 361 -9.31 15.98 -2.72
C HIS A 361 -9.53 17.49 -2.64
N ASN A 362 -8.71 18.18 -1.87
CA ASN A 362 -8.67 19.63 -1.76
C ASN A 362 -8.57 20.35 -3.12
N ASP A 363 -8.21 19.62 -4.17
CA ASP A 363 -8.08 20.09 -5.54
C ASP A 363 -9.43 20.17 -6.30
N GLY A 364 -10.56 19.85 -5.69
CA GLY A 364 -11.88 19.93 -6.29
C GLY A 364 -11.99 19.17 -7.62
N TRP A 365 -12.56 19.83 -8.64
CA TRP A 365 -12.73 19.26 -9.97
C TRP A 365 -11.42 18.87 -10.68
N ARG A 366 -10.32 19.54 -10.37
CA ARG A 366 -9.00 19.19 -10.91
C ARG A 366 -8.55 17.83 -10.38
N GLY A 367 -8.67 17.60 -9.08
CA GLY A 367 -8.35 16.31 -8.46
C GLY A 367 -9.25 15.19 -9.00
N PHE A 368 -10.55 15.45 -9.13
CA PHE A 368 -11.51 14.53 -9.72
C PHE A 368 -11.12 14.16 -11.15
N SER A 369 -10.84 15.13 -12.02
CA SER A 369 -10.46 14.88 -13.40
C SER A 369 -9.15 14.08 -13.51
N ARG A 370 -8.18 14.37 -12.64
CA ARG A 370 -6.93 13.59 -12.54
C ARG A 370 -7.23 12.12 -12.22
N THR A 371 -8.04 11.86 -11.21
CA THR A 371 -8.41 10.50 -10.81
C THR A 371 -9.11 9.75 -11.93
N VAL A 372 -10.11 10.37 -12.57
CA VAL A 372 -10.81 9.78 -13.71
C VAL A 372 -9.83 9.45 -14.85
N ASN A 373 -8.95 10.38 -15.21
CA ASN A 373 -7.95 10.16 -16.24
C ASN A 373 -6.98 9.03 -15.91
N THR A 374 -6.58 8.91 -14.65
CA THR A 374 -5.72 7.83 -14.17
C THR A 374 -6.40 6.47 -14.33
N HIS A 375 -7.67 6.33 -13.88
CA HIS A 375 -8.43 5.09 -14.07
C HIS A 375 -8.59 4.71 -15.54
N LEU A 376 -8.89 5.68 -16.42
CA LEU A 376 -9.01 5.44 -17.86
C LEU A 376 -7.67 5.03 -18.50
N TYR A 377 -6.58 5.63 -18.04
CA TYR A 377 -5.25 5.24 -18.50
C TYR A 377 -4.95 3.77 -18.13
N TRP A 378 -5.19 3.39 -16.87
CA TRP A 378 -5.00 2.03 -16.42
C TRP A 378 -5.90 1.04 -17.15
N ASP A 379 -7.16 1.37 -17.35
CA ASP A 379 -8.10 0.54 -18.11
C ASP A 379 -7.58 0.23 -19.51
N LYS A 380 -7.10 1.27 -20.18
CA LYS A 380 -6.67 1.17 -21.58
C LYS A 380 -5.32 0.50 -21.75
N PHE A 381 -4.37 0.75 -20.86
CA PHE A 381 -2.97 0.39 -21.08
C PHE A 381 -2.45 -0.75 -20.22
N ASN A 382 -3.18 -1.15 -19.18
CA ASN A 382 -2.73 -2.26 -18.33
C ASN A 382 -3.03 -3.61 -19.03
N PRO A 383 -1.98 -4.38 -19.40
CA PRO A 383 -2.17 -5.67 -20.08
C PRO A 383 -2.57 -6.80 -19.15
N LEU A 384 -2.52 -6.59 -17.82
CA LEU A 384 -2.84 -7.62 -16.86
C LEU A 384 -4.35 -7.85 -16.77
N SER A 385 -4.74 -9.12 -16.74
CA SER A 385 -6.13 -9.55 -16.52
C SER A 385 -6.16 -10.60 -15.41
N PRO A 386 -7.12 -10.49 -14.46
CA PRO A 386 -8.11 -9.41 -14.35
C PRO A 386 -7.49 -8.11 -13.82
N GLN A 387 -8.08 -6.98 -14.20
CA GLN A 387 -7.76 -5.69 -13.59
C GLN A 387 -8.53 -5.50 -12.28
N PHE A 388 -7.90 -4.87 -11.28
CA PHE A 388 -8.54 -4.52 -10.02
C PHE A 388 -8.24 -3.06 -9.66
N ARG A 389 -9.12 -2.17 -10.10
CA ARG A 389 -9.07 -0.73 -9.85
C ARG A 389 -10.22 -0.36 -8.92
N TYR A 390 -9.96 0.38 -7.85
CA TYR A 390 -11.00 0.70 -6.90
C TYR A 390 -10.94 2.13 -6.38
N VAL A 391 -12.09 2.60 -5.94
CA VAL A 391 -12.31 3.92 -5.37
C VAL A 391 -12.73 3.76 -3.92
N VAL A 392 -12.01 4.41 -3.03
CA VAL A 392 -12.37 4.48 -1.61
C VAL A 392 -13.37 5.61 -1.39
N LEU A 393 -14.58 5.26 -0.98
CA LEU A 393 -15.58 6.24 -0.58
C LEU A 393 -15.27 6.76 0.83
N LYS A 394 -14.38 7.71 0.94
CA LYS A 394 -14.21 8.45 2.18
C LYS A 394 -15.39 9.39 2.36
N LEU A 395 -15.96 9.36 3.57
CA LEU A 395 -16.93 10.36 3.97
C LEU A 395 -16.21 11.69 4.18
N MET A 396 -16.75 12.74 3.62
CA MET A 396 -16.39 14.07 4.07
C MET A 396 -16.94 14.25 5.49
N ASP A 397 -16.08 14.60 6.40
CA ASP A 397 -16.42 14.98 7.78
C ASP A 397 -17.21 16.30 7.72
N GLY A 398 -18.50 16.20 7.58
CA GLY A 398 -19.43 17.30 7.64
C GLY A 398 -20.70 16.84 8.32
N ASN A 399 -21.27 17.68 9.17
CA ASN A 399 -22.51 17.42 9.89
C ASN A 399 -23.75 17.31 8.96
N ASP A 400 -23.57 17.39 7.64
CA ASP A 400 -24.65 17.29 6.66
C ASP A 400 -24.71 15.89 6.04
N GLN A 401 -25.58 15.06 6.59
CA GLN A 401 -25.81 13.70 6.09
C GLN A 401 -26.33 13.68 4.63
N HIS A 402 -27.11 14.67 4.21
CA HIS A 402 -27.59 14.74 2.83
C HIS A 402 -26.48 15.03 1.83
N HIS A 403 -25.52 15.86 2.21
CA HIS A 403 -24.34 16.10 1.38
C HIS A 403 -23.47 14.85 1.25
N ALA A 404 -23.20 14.19 2.36
CA ALA A 404 -22.44 12.93 2.38
C ALA A 404 -23.09 11.84 1.52
N GLU A 405 -24.42 11.72 1.56
CA GLU A 405 -25.16 10.75 0.76
C GLU A 405 -25.08 11.05 -0.75
N ARG A 406 -25.20 12.32 -1.13
CA ARG A 406 -25.01 12.73 -2.54
C ARG A 406 -23.60 12.42 -3.05
N LEU A 407 -22.57 12.67 -2.24
CA LEU A 407 -21.19 12.34 -2.58
C LEU A 407 -20.97 10.84 -2.74
N ARG A 408 -21.58 10.02 -1.89
CA ARG A 408 -21.52 8.55 -2.02
C ARG A 408 -22.16 8.08 -3.32
N ARG A 409 -23.38 8.56 -3.64
CA ARG A 409 -24.05 8.21 -4.89
C ARG A 409 -23.24 8.63 -6.10
N PHE A 410 -22.69 9.83 -6.07
CA PHE A 410 -21.80 10.31 -7.11
C PHE A 410 -20.54 9.44 -7.24
N GLY A 411 -19.91 9.07 -6.13
CA GLY A 411 -18.71 8.21 -6.12
C GLY A 411 -19.00 6.82 -6.68
N VAL A 412 -20.12 6.21 -6.29
CA VAL A 412 -20.55 4.89 -6.81
C VAL A 412 -20.85 4.96 -8.31
N ALA A 413 -21.58 5.97 -8.75
CA ALA A 413 -21.89 6.16 -10.16
C ALA A 413 -20.61 6.35 -10.99
N THR A 414 -19.70 7.20 -10.52
CA THR A 414 -18.43 7.44 -11.20
C THR A 414 -17.57 6.17 -11.26
N ALA A 415 -17.41 5.44 -10.15
CA ALA A 415 -16.66 4.20 -10.13
C ALA A 415 -17.25 3.18 -11.10
N SER A 416 -18.59 3.03 -11.11
CA SER A 416 -19.28 2.15 -12.05
C SER A 416 -19.06 2.54 -13.50
N CYS A 417 -19.09 3.83 -13.84
CA CYS A 417 -18.76 4.33 -15.18
C CYS A 417 -17.33 4.03 -15.60
N LEU A 418 -16.40 4.00 -14.64
CA LEU A 418 -14.98 3.71 -14.89
C LEU A 418 -14.66 2.21 -14.90
N GLY A 419 -15.64 1.33 -14.66
CA GLY A 419 -15.38 -0.09 -14.44
C GLY A 419 -14.49 -0.33 -13.23
N ALA A 420 -14.57 0.56 -12.24
CA ALA A 420 -13.83 0.44 -10.99
C ALA A 420 -14.75 -0.06 -9.86
N TYR A 421 -14.15 -0.73 -8.90
CA TYR A 421 -14.86 -1.19 -7.70
C TYR A 421 -14.98 -0.07 -6.69
N THR A 422 -15.92 -0.21 -5.78
CA THR A 422 -16.16 0.77 -4.72
C THR A 422 -15.91 0.13 -3.37
N THR A 423 -15.25 0.84 -2.48
CA THR A 423 -15.04 0.34 -1.13
C THR A 423 -15.92 1.07 -0.14
N VAL A 424 -16.44 0.33 0.83
CA VAL A 424 -17.20 0.87 1.95
C VAL A 424 -16.35 0.83 3.21
N PRO A 425 -16.26 1.94 3.95
CA PRO A 425 -15.56 1.98 5.23
C PRO A 425 -16.22 1.07 6.27
N ASP A 426 -15.46 0.69 7.28
CA ASP A 426 -15.93 -0.15 8.38
C ASP A 426 -17.06 0.41 9.22
N SER A 427 -17.18 1.74 9.26
CA SER A 427 -18.30 2.41 9.94
C SER A 427 -19.67 2.05 9.35
N TYR A 428 -19.68 1.44 8.15
CA TYR A 428 -20.89 0.89 7.57
C TYR A 428 -21.00 -0.59 7.90
N SER A 429 -21.84 -0.91 8.86
CA SER A 429 -22.19 -2.31 9.18
C SER A 429 -22.87 -3.02 8.02
N PHE A 430 -23.52 -2.25 7.13
CA PHE A 430 -24.25 -2.75 5.97
C PHE A 430 -24.08 -1.82 4.79
N LEU A 431 -24.16 -2.39 3.58
CA LEU A 431 -24.33 -1.57 2.37
C LEU A 431 -25.59 -0.71 2.50
N PRO A 432 -25.56 0.56 2.10
CA PRO A 432 -26.76 1.39 2.09
C PRO A 432 -27.90 0.67 1.37
N SER A 433 -29.10 0.72 1.92
CA SER A 433 -30.27 0.00 1.40
C SER A 433 -30.61 0.34 -0.06
N TRP A 434 -30.27 1.54 -0.52
CA TRP A 434 -30.46 1.97 -1.91
C TRP A 434 -29.48 1.32 -2.90
N ILE A 435 -28.38 0.70 -2.42
CA ILE A 435 -27.40 0.01 -3.26
C ILE A 435 -27.76 -1.47 -3.42
N GLN A 436 -28.26 -2.11 -2.36
CA GLN A 436 -28.50 -3.56 -2.34
C GLN A 436 -29.38 -4.09 -3.48
N PRO A 437 -30.43 -3.39 -3.94
CA PRO A 437 -31.24 -3.86 -5.03
C PRO A 437 -30.73 -3.45 -6.42
N CYS A 438 -29.68 -2.64 -6.51
CA CYS A 438 -29.22 -2.10 -7.78
C CYS A 438 -28.17 -3.00 -8.41
N SER A 439 -28.51 -3.62 -9.50
CA SER A 439 -27.56 -4.27 -10.42
C SER A 439 -27.72 -3.65 -11.80
N PHE A 440 -26.73 -2.87 -12.23
CA PHE A 440 -26.76 -2.20 -13.54
C PHE A 440 -26.23 -3.09 -14.66
N GLY A 441 -25.72 -4.27 -14.34
CA GLY A 441 -25.15 -5.19 -15.30
C GLY A 441 -23.68 -4.94 -15.60
N ARG A 442 -23.19 -5.59 -16.66
CA ARG A 442 -21.80 -5.44 -17.12
C ARG A 442 -21.65 -4.20 -18.00
N ILE A 443 -20.49 -3.59 -17.97
CA ILE A 443 -20.14 -2.53 -18.91
C ILE A 443 -20.20 -3.08 -20.33
N GLN A 444 -20.97 -2.42 -21.19
CA GLN A 444 -21.24 -2.86 -22.57
C GLN A 444 -20.41 -2.08 -23.61
N GLY A 445 -19.64 -1.12 -23.20
CA GLY A 445 -18.87 -0.29 -24.13
C GLY A 445 -17.95 0.68 -23.42
N GLU A 446 -17.34 1.58 -24.19
CA GLU A 446 -16.46 2.61 -23.66
C GLU A 446 -17.24 3.68 -22.88
N LEU A 447 -16.55 4.33 -21.94
CA LEU A 447 -17.08 5.49 -21.23
C LEU A 447 -17.31 6.64 -22.23
N ILE A 448 -18.55 7.07 -22.34
CA ILE A 448 -18.92 8.20 -23.19
C ILE A 448 -18.90 9.46 -22.35
N ARG A 449 -18.07 10.42 -22.77
CA ARG A 449 -17.98 11.74 -22.18
C ARG A 449 -18.70 12.74 -23.05
N TYR A 450 -19.60 13.50 -22.45
CA TYR A 450 -20.24 14.63 -23.10
C TYR A 450 -19.66 15.94 -22.58
N ALA A 451 -19.28 16.83 -23.49
CA ALA A 451 -18.95 18.20 -23.20
C ALA A 451 -19.75 19.12 -24.12
N LYS A 452 -20.31 20.20 -23.62
CA LYS A 452 -21.10 21.17 -24.38
C LYS A 452 -20.37 21.71 -25.63
N SER A 453 -19.04 21.76 -25.56
CA SER A 453 -18.18 22.19 -26.65
C SER A 453 -17.86 21.12 -27.73
N SER A 454 -18.37 19.91 -27.57
CA SER A 454 -18.11 18.80 -28.45
C SER A 454 -19.38 18.21 -29.05
N PRO A 455 -20.08 18.94 -29.93
CA PRO A 455 -21.36 18.52 -30.46
C PRO A 455 -21.31 17.22 -31.27
N ASN A 456 -20.13 16.82 -31.75
CA ASN A 456 -19.94 15.59 -32.55
C ASN A 456 -20.01 14.29 -31.68
N LEU A 457 -19.89 14.37 -30.36
CA LEU A 457 -20.13 13.23 -29.46
C LEU A 457 -21.60 12.81 -29.38
N LEU A 458 -22.51 13.63 -29.95
CA LEU A 458 -23.94 13.42 -29.94
C LEU A 458 -24.49 12.76 -31.21
N SER A 459 -23.65 12.46 -32.21
CA SER A 459 -24.05 11.98 -33.54
C SER A 459 -24.22 10.46 -33.64
N GLY A 460 -24.60 9.78 -32.56
CA GLY A 460 -24.80 8.34 -32.57
C GLY A 460 -25.90 7.89 -31.63
N THR A 461 -26.06 6.59 -31.47
CA THR A 461 -27.08 5.97 -30.61
C THR A 461 -27.12 6.57 -29.18
N PRO A 462 -25.98 6.97 -28.57
CA PRO A 462 -25.99 7.72 -27.31
C PRO A 462 -26.65 9.11 -27.44
N ALA A 463 -26.51 9.76 -28.58
CA ALA A 463 -27.17 11.05 -28.84
C ALA A 463 -28.69 10.94 -28.88
N GLU A 464 -29.22 9.86 -29.40
CA GLU A 464 -30.67 9.60 -29.37
C GLU A 464 -31.17 9.40 -27.94
N LEU A 465 -30.37 8.77 -27.07
CA LEU A 465 -30.67 8.62 -25.64
C LEU A 465 -30.62 9.98 -24.92
N LEU A 466 -29.69 10.84 -25.29
CA LEU A 466 -29.61 12.23 -24.84
C LEU A 466 -30.80 13.05 -25.35
N HIS A 467 -31.20 12.85 -26.61
CA HIS A 467 -32.36 13.52 -27.20
C HIS A 467 -33.67 13.16 -26.51
N LYS A 468 -33.76 11.99 -25.90
CA LYS A 468 -34.91 11.57 -25.08
C LYS A 468 -34.95 12.21 -23.71
N GLY A 469 -34.11 13.19 -23.42
CA GLY A 469 -34.14 14.01 -22.22
C GLY A 469 -33.44 13.39 -20.99
N ILE A 470 -32.64 12.36 -21.20
CA ILE A 470 -31.90 11.67 -20.14
C ILE A 470 -30.68 12.48 -19.69
N LEU A 471 -30.10 13.29 -20.59
CA LEU A 471 -29.00 14.19 -20.27
C LEU A 471 -29.42 15.65 -20.42
N LYS A 472 -29.60 16.30 -19.31
CA LYS A 472 -29.78 17.76 -19.22
C LYS A 472 -28.64 18.32 -18.37
N GLY A 473 -27.48 18.52 -18.96
CA GLY A 473 -26.37 19.09 -18.21
C GLY A 473 -25.18 19.42 -19.10
N GLU A 474 -24.33 20.29 -18.62
CA GLU A 474 -23.22 20.82 -19.40
C GLU A 474 -22.03 19.85 -19.50
N ASN A 475 -21.85 18.96 -18.53
CA ASN A 475 -20.79 17.94 -18.51
C ASN A 475 -21.33 16.68 -17.84
N CYS A 476 -21.43 15.59 -18.60
CA CYS A 476 -21.90 14.30 -18.10
C CYS A 476 -20.94 13.17 -18.53
N CYS A 477 -20.87 12.13 -17.71
CA CYS A 477 -20.29 10.85 -18.08
C CYS A 477 -21.42 9.81 -18.13
N MET A 478 -21.36 8.92 -19.10
CA MET A 478 -22.37 7.88 -19.28
C MET A 478 -21.68 6.55 -19.55
N SER A 479 -22.21 5.49 -18.96
CA SER A 479 -21.83 4.12 -19.25
C SER A 479 -23.09 3.28 -19.46
N ILE A 480 -23.04 2.38 -20.44
CA ILE A 480 -24.09 1.40 -20.68
C ILE A 480 -23.70 0.11 -19.96
N GLN A 481 -24.57 -0.36 -19.09
CA GLN A 481 -24.35 -1.59 -18.33
C GLN A 481 -25.61 -2.48 -18.40
N GLY A 482 -25.47 -3.62 -19.07
CA GLY A 482 -26.62 -4.49 -19.32
C GLY A 482 -27.77 -3.74 -20.04
N ASN A 483 -28.92 -3.67 -19.40
CA ASN A 483 -30.09 -2.92 -19.87
C ASN A 483 -30.23 -1.52 -19.26
N SER A 484 -29.22 -1.06 -18.55
CA SER A 484 -29.26 0.21 -17.80
C SER A 484 -28.22 1.18 -18.32
N ILE A 485 -28.46 2.47 -18.10
CA ILE A 485 -27.55 3.55 -18.39
C ILE A 485 -27.22 4.26 -17.09
N ILE A 486 -25.93 4.43 -16.82
CA ILE A 486 -25.41 5.18 -15.67
C ILE A 486 -24.95 6.54 -16.20
N ILE A 487 -25.46 7.61 -15.61
CA ILE A 487 -25.19 9.01 -16.00
C ILE A 487 -24.53 9.72 -14.84
#